data_82eb85eede495fd34c474e93d946d051
#
_entry.id   82eb85eede495fd34c474e93d946d051
#
_cell.length_a   1.000
_cell.length_b   1.000
_cell.length_c   1.000
_cell.angle_alpha   90.00
_cell.angle_beta   90.00
_cell.angle_gamma   90.00
#
_symmetry.space_group_name_H-M   'P 1'
#
loop_
_entity.id
_entity.type
_entity.pdbx_description
1 polymer ?
#
loop_
_entity_poly.entity_id
_entity_poly.type
_entity_poly.pdbx_seq_one_letter_code
_entity_poly.pdbx_strand_id
1 'polypeptide(L)'
;MVTYDELNEQNDKITELTNVLEHLLGDRHLCGSAVTCELFYRFVEEVKNHLEVMDKGLYSQLLTHQERQVRNTADRFMGGSKEIKRIFAAYLKKWCRPKTRELAIKEYDQFMAETEDMFELVLNRIQAEQENLYPMIRKVTGDPQRAVA
;
A
#
# COMPACT_ATOMS: atom_id res chain seq x y z
N MET A 1 -18.39 5.52 -5.91
CA MET A 1 -17.21 5.28 -6.74
C MET A 1 -15.98 5.94 -6.14
N VAL A 2 -14.86 5.25 -6.17
CA VAL A 2 -13.62 5.80 -5.62
C VAL A 2 -13.10 6.93 -6.50
N THR A 3 -12.79 8.06 -5.89
CA THR A 3 -12.26 9.21 -6.60
C THR A 3 -10.72 9.23 -6.55
N TYR A 4 -10.13 9.98 -7.48
CA TYR A 4 -8.70 10.24 -7.50
C TYR A 4 -8.21 10.82 -6.16
N ASP A 5 -8.98 11.75 -5.58
CA ASP A 5 -8.63 12.38 -4.30
C ASP A 5 -8.62 11.36 -3.16
N GLU A 6 -9.58 10.46 -3.10
CA GLU A 6 -9.63 9.39 -2.09
C GLU A 6 -8.42 8.47 -2.19
N LEU A 7 -8.04 8.09 -3.41
CA LEU A 7 -6.87 7.23 -3.65
C LEU A 7 -5.57 7.93 -3.23
N ASN A 8 -5.41 9.19 -3.57
CA ASN A 8 -4.24 9.97 -3.16
C ASN A 8 -4.18 10.15 -1.65
N GLU A 9 -5.31 10.39 -0.99
CA GLU A 9 -5.38 10.51 0.46
C GLU A 9 -4.93 9.20 1.13
N GLN A 10 -5.37 8.05 0.62
CA GLN A 10 -4.91 6.75 1.10
C GLN A 10 -3.40 6.58 0.94
N ASN A 11 -2.88 6.96 -0.22
CA ASN A 11 -1.44 6.86 -0.51
C ASN A 11 -0.62 7.79 0.40
N ASP A 12 -1.12 8.99 0.68
CA ASP A 12 -0.46 9.93 1.57
C ASP A 12 -0.38 9.39 3.00
N LYS A 13 -1.45 8.78 3.50
CA LYS A 13 -1.47 8.14 4.82
C LYS A 13 -0.47 6.99 4.92
N ILE A 14 -0.43 6.14 3.90
CA ILE A 14 0.51 5.00 3.85
C ILE A 14 1.94 5.51 3.85
N THR A 15 2.24 6.53 3.03
CA THR A 15 3.58 7.12 2.94
C THR A 15 3.99 7.74 4.28
N GLU A 16 3.12 8.48 4.92
CA GLU A 16 3.37 9.09 6.22
C GLU A 16 3.66 8.04 7.28
N LEU A 17 2.82 7.00 7.38
CA LEU A 17 3.02 5.89 8.32
C LEU A 17 4.34 5.17 8.07
N THR A 18 4.70 4.95 6.81
CA THR A 18 5.98 4.32 6.44
C THR A 18 7.16 5.14 6.95
N ASN A 19 7.13 6.46 6.74
CA ASN A 19 8.21 7.36 7.16
C ASN A 19 8.37 7.36 8.68
N VAL A 20 7.27 7.43 9.43
CA VAL A 20 7.29 7.39 10.90
C VAL A 20 7.80 6.03 11.38
N LEU A 21 7.32 4.94 10.78
CA LEU A 21 7.71 3.58 11.18
C LEU A 21 9.18 3.29 10.90
N GLU A 22 9.74 3.76 9.78
CA GLU A 22 11.17 3.61 9.51
C GLU A 22 12.01 4.20 10.65
N HIS A 23 11.60 5.34 11.15
CA HIS A 23 12.28 6.01 12.26
C HIS A 23 12.16 5.22 13.56
N LEU A 24 10.93 4.80 13.92
CA LEU A 24 10.68 4.06 15.16
C LEU A 24 11.29 2.65 15.16
N LEU A 25 11.17 1.94 14.06
CA LEU A 25 11.70 0.58 13.92
C LEU A 25 13.23 0.57 13.86
N GLY A 26 13.83 1.64 13.37
CA GLY A 26 15.28 1.80 13.33
C GLY A 26 15.93 1.98 14.71
N ASP A 27 15.16 2.25 15.74
CA ASP A 27 15.63 2.35 17.11
C ASP A 27 15.28 1.06 17.86
N ARG A 28 16.30 0.33 18.31
CA ARG A 28 16.13 -0.94 19.00
C ARG A 28 15.33 -0.82 20.31
N HIS A 29 15.37 0.34 20.94
CA HIS A 29 14.59 0.58 22.17
C HIS A 29 13.13 0.87 21.90
N LEU A 30 12.79 1.36 20.69
CA LEU A 30 11.44 1.75 20.34
C LEU A 30 10.73 0.74 19.44
N CYS A 31 11.46 -0.13 18.76
CA CYS A 31 10.89 -1.01 17.73
C CYS A 31 9.79 -1.94 18.24
N GLY A 32 9.85 -2.36 19.50
CA GLY A 32 8.83 -3.22 20.12
C GLY A 32 7.86 -2.49 21.04
N SER A 33 7.89 -1.15 21.08
CA SER A 33 7.01 -0.38 21.96
C SER A 33 5.54 -0.52 21.52
N ALA A 34 4.62 -0.30 22.45
CA ALA A 34 3.18 -0.36 22.19
C ALA A 34 2.76 0.63 21.10
N VAL A 35 3.34 1.83 21.10
CA VAL A 35 3.05 2.86 20.08
C VAL A 35 3.53 2.39 18.71
N THR A 36 4.74 1.86 18.62
CA THR A 36 5.29 1.37 17.36
C THR A 36 4.45 0.22 16.80
N CYS A 37 4.07 -0.74 17.64
CA CYS A 37 3.20 -1.84 17.25
C CYS A 37 1.85 -1.33 16.73
N GLU A 38 1.23 -0.40 17.43
CA GLU A 38 -0.06 0.18 17.02
C GLU A 38 0.05 0.86 15.65
N LEU A 39 1.09 1.67 15.45
CA LEU A 39 1.30 2.36 14.17
C LEU A 39 1.60 1.37 13.04
N PHE A 40 2.33 0.30 13.35
CA PHE A 40 2.60 -0.74 12.36
C PHE A 40 1.30 -1.42 11.90
N TYR A 41 0.41 -1.77 12.83
CA TYR A 41 -0.88 -2.37 12.48
C TYR A 41 -1.79 -1.41 11.72
N ARG A 42 -1.73 -0.11 12.01
CA ARG A 42 -2.42 0.90 11.19
C ARG A 42 -1.90 0.92 9.77
N PHE A 43 -0.59 0.85 9.60
CA PHE A 43 0.03 0.75 8.27
C PHE A 43 -0.49 -0.48 7.52
N VAL A 44 -0.52 -1.63 8.16
CA VAL A 44 -1.04 -2.87 7.56
C VAL A 44 -2.49 -2.70 7.12
N GLU A 45 -3.32 -2.14 8.00
CA GLU A 45 -4.74 -1.93 7.73
C GLU A 45 -4.96 -0.95 6.56
N GLU A 46 -4.20 0.15 6.50
CA GLU A 46 -4.29 1.12 5.41
C GLU A 46 -3.86 0.51 4.07
N VAL A 47 -2.80 -0.27 4.05
CA VAL A 47 -2.35 -0.95 2.81
C VAL A 47 -3.41 -1.95 2.34
N LYS A 48 -3.92 -2.79 3.25
CA LYS A 48 -4.95 -3.77 2.91
C LYS A 48 -6.22 -3.10 2.40
N ASN A 49 -6.66 -2.04 3.08
CA ASN A 49 -7.84 -1.28 2.67
C ASN A 49 -7.66 -0.67 1.28
N HIS A 50 -6.49 -0.07 1.03
CA HIS A 50 -6.18 0.52 -0.27
C HIS A 50 -6.25 -0.52 -1.40
N LEU A 51 -5.61 -1.67 -1.21
CA LEU A 51 -5.63 -2.75 -2.20
C LEU A 51 -7.06 -3.28 -2.44
N GLU A 52 -7.85 -3.41 -1.38
CA GLU A 52 -9.23 -3.87 -1.49
C GLU A 52 -10.13 -2.88 -2.22
N VAL A 53 -9.99 -1.59 -1.95
CA VAL A 53 -10.71 -0.52 -2.65
C VAL A 53 -10.40 -0.57 -4.15
N MET A 54 -9.15 -0.76 -4.51
CA MET A 54 -8.73 -0.89 -5.92
C MET A 54 -9.33 -2.14 -6.57
N ASP A 55 -9.25 -3.29 -5.89
CA ASP A 55 -9.72 -4.57 -6.44
C ASP A 55 -11.25 -4.59 -6.63
N LYS A 56 -11.99 -4.06 -5.68
CA LYS A 56 -13.46 -4.11 -5.72
C LYS A 56 -14.08 -3.00 -6.55
N GLY A 57 -13.50 -1.81 -6.52
CA GLY A 57 -14.13 -0.61 -7.05
C GLY A 57 -13.62 -0.14 -8.40
N LEU A 58 -12.47 -0.61 -8.85
CA LEU A 58 -11.78 0.02 -9.95
C LEU A 58 -11.41 -0.91 -11.10
N TYR A 59 -10.73 -2.01 -10.82
CA TYR A 59 -10.16 -2.84 -11.89
C TYR A 59 -11.21 -3.44 -12.80
N SER A 60 -12.39 -3.78 -12.31
CA SER A 60 -13.47 -4.35 -13.12
C SER A 60 -13.90 -3.41 -14.24
N GLN A 61 -13.98 -2.11 -13.96
CA GLN A 61 -14.34 -1.10 -14.96
C GLN A 61 -13.25 -0.93 -16.00
N LEU A 62 -11.99 -0.93 -15.55
CA LEU A 62 -10.84 -0.76 -16.45
C LEU A 62 -10.62 -1.98 -17.33
N LEU A 63 -10.84 -3.19 -16.81
CA LEU A 63 -10.67 -4.44 -17.56
C LEU A 63 -11.71 -4.62 -18.68
N THR A 64 -12.84 -3.95 -18.60
CA THR A 64 -13.89 -3.98 -19.61
C THR A 64 -13.87 -2.77 -20.55
N HIS A 65 -12.88 -1.89 -20.40
CA HIS A 65 -12.77 -0.69 -21.24
C HIS A 65 -12.47 -1.03 -22.69
N GLN A 66 -12.93 -0.18 -23.62
CA GLN A 66 -12.75 -0.40 -25.05
C GLN A 66 -11.29 -0.31 -25.49
N GLU A 67 -10.52 0.59 -24.89
CA GLU A 67 -9.11 0.77 -25.24
C GLU A 67 -8.25 -0.36 -24.65
N ARG A 68 -7.47 -1.00 -25.52
CA ARG A 68 -6.57 -2.09 -25.14
C ARG A 68 -5.52 -1.65 -24.12
N GLN A 69 -4.99 -0.43 -24.27
CA GLN A 69 -3.99 0.11 -23.35
C GLN A 69 -4.53 0.20 -21.93
N VAL A 70 -5.79 0.61 -21.77
CA VAL A 70 -6.45 0.70 -20.46
C VAL A 70 -6.57 -0.69 -19.84
N ARG A 71 -7.04 -1.68 -20.60
CA ARG A 71 -7.16 -3.05 -20.12
C ARG A 71 -5.81 -3.64 -19.71
N ASN A 72 -4.78 -3.44 -20.51
CA ASN A 72 -3.44 -3.97 -20.26
C ASN A 72 -2.84 -3.34 -18.99
N THR A 73 -3.01 -2.05 -18.81
CA THR A 73 -2.53 -1.34 -17.61
C THR A 73 -3.24 -1.87 -16.36
N ALA A 74 -4.57 -2.02 -16.42
CA ALA A 74 -5.35 -2.56 -15.31
C ALA A 74 -4.92 -3.99 -14.96
N ASP A 75 -4.73 -4.84 -15.96
CA ASP A 75 -4.29 -6.22 -15.77
C ASP A 75 -2.92 -6.28 -15.06
N ARG A 76 -1.99 -5.45 -15.50
CA ARG A 76 -0.66 -5.36 -14.90
C ARG A 76 -0.71 -4.94 -13.44
N PHE A 77 -1.49 -3.90 -13.12
CA PHE A 77 -1.63 -3.43 -11.75
C PHE A 77 -2.38 -4.42 -10.86
N MET A 78 -3.38 -5.10 -11.40
CA MET A 78 -4.09 -6.15 -10.68
C MET A 78 -3.17 -7.34 -10.34
N GLY A 79 -2.31 -7.74 -11.29
CA GLY A 79 -1.30 -8.77 -11.05
C GLY A 79 -0.31 -8.35 -9.97
N GLY A 80 0.16 -7.10 -10.01
CA GLY A 80 1.03 -6.54 -8.97
C GLY A 80 0.37 -6.50 -7.60
N SER A 81 -0.92 -6.18 -7.54
CA SER A 81 -1.69 -6.19 -6.29
C SER A 81 -1.71 -7.59 -5.66
N LYS A 82 -1.92 -8.63 -6.44
CA LYS A 82 -1.88 -10.02 -5.96
C LYS A 82 -0.52 -10.39 -5.38
N GLU A 83 0.53 -9.97 -6.04
CA GLU A 83 1.91 -10.23 -5.59
C GLU A 83 2.20 -9.52 -4.26
N ILE A 84 1.79 -8.26 -4.13
CA ILE A 84 1.94 -7.51 -2.87
C ILE A 84 1.18 -8.19 -1.75
N LYS A 85 -0.04 -8.62 -1.98
CA LYS A 85 -0.85 -9.33 -0.99
C LYS A 85 -0.17 -10.61 -0.51
N ARG A 86 0.45 -11.35 -1.44
CA ARG A 86 1.18 -12.57 -1.13
C ARG A 86 2.39 -12.29 -0.24
N ILE A 87 3.19 -11.30 -0.61
CA ILE A 87 4.38 -10.89 0.16
C ILE A 87 3.97 -10.38 1.53
N PHE A 88 2.92 -9.57 1.59
CA PHE A 88 2.39 -9.03 2.84
C PHE A 88 1.94 -10.13 3.78
N ALA A 89 1.20 -11.12 3.29
CA ALA A 89 0.73 -12.24 4.08
C ALA A 89 1.90 -13.06 4.67
N ALA A 90 2.93 -13.31 3.87
CA ALA A 90 4.12 -14.02 4.33
C ALA A 90 4.87 -13.23 5.41
N TYR A 91 5.02 -11.92 5.23
CA TYR A 91 5.65 -11.04 6.20
C TYR A 91 4.90 -11.04 7.54
N LEU A 92 3.58 -10.86 7.49
CA LEU A 92 2.74 -10.81 8.70
C LEU A 92 2.80 -12.12 9.46
N LYS A 93 2.80 -13.24 8.76
CA LYS A 93 2.90 -14.56 9.38
C LYS A 93 4.22 -14.73 10.14
N LYS A 94 5.30 -14.19 9.61
CA LYS A 94 6.64 -14.33 10.18
C LYS A 94 6.89 -13.39 11.35
N TRP A 95 6.45 -12.12 11.25
CA TRP A 95 6.88 -11.06 12.18
C TRP A 95 5.78 -10.47 13.03
N CYS A 96 4.53 -10.90 12.87
CA CYS A 96 3.41 -10.31 13.58
C CYS A 96 2.64 -11.34 14.40
N ARG A 97 2.08 -10.84 15.53
CA ARG A 97 1.14 -11.58 16.37
C ARG A 97 -0.19 -10.83 16.36
N PRO A 98 -1.10 -11.14 15.42
CA PRO A 98 -2.32 -10.32 15.22
C PRO A 98 -3.27 -10.34 16.41
N LYS A 99 -3.31 -11.41 17.19
CA LYS A 99 -4.21 -11.51 18.35
C LYS A 99 -3.90 -10.46 19.42
N THR A 100 -2.64 -10.14 19.62
CA THR A 100 -2.19 -9.16 20.61
C THR A 100 -1.76 -7.84 19.99
N ARG A 101 -1.80 -7.74 18.66
CA ARG A 101 -1.33 -6.58 17.89
C ARG A 101 0.10 -6.21 18.25
N GLU A 102 0.95 -7.23 18.31
CA GLU A 102 2.37 -7.08 18.62
C GLU A 102 3.24 -7.52 17.44
N LEU A 103 4.47 -6.98 17.41
CA LEU A 103 5.51 -7.44 16.50
C LEU A 103 6.31 -8.55 17.21
N ALA A 104 6.60 -9.63 16.48
CA ALA A 104 7.41 -10.75 16.96
C ALA A 104 8.81 -10.66 16.36
N ILE A 105 9.62 -9.73 16.89
CA ILE A 105 10.98 -9.49 16.40
C ILE A 105 11.93 -10.49 17.03
N LYS A 106 12.17 -11.59 16.34
CA LYS A 106 13.04 -12.67 16.83
C LYS A 106 14.52 -12.42 16.55
N GLU A 107 14.79 -11.78 15.40
CA GLU A 107 16.12 -11.44 14.95
C GLU A 107 16.03 -10.05 14.29
N TYR A 108 16.61 -9.06 14.96
CA TYR A 108 16.42 -7.64 14.61
C TYR A 108 16.94 -7.29 13.21
N ASP A 109 18.16 -7.72 12.90
CA ASP A 109 18.78 -7.34 11.61
C ASP A 109 18.01 -7.93 10.43
N GLN A 110 17.57 -9.18 10.56
CA GLN A 110 16.74 -9.81 9.53
C GLN A 110 15.37 -9.13 9.42
N PHE A 111 14.76 -8.82 10.58
CA PHE A 111 13.49 -8.09 10.63
C PHE A 111 13.60 -6.75 9.90
N MET A 112 14.63 -5.98 10.17
CA MET A 112 14.83 -4.67 9.55
C MET A 112 15.07 -4.79 8.05
N ALA A 113 15.88 -5.75 7.61
CA ALA A 113 16.12 -5.97 6.19
C ALA A 113 14.82 -6.31 5.44
N GLU A 114 14.05 -7.23 5.97
CA GLU A 114 12.78 -7.62 5.34
C GLU A 114 11.72 -6.52 5.42
N THR A 115 11.74 -5.73 6.50
CA THR A 115 10.81 -4.61 6.66
C THR A 115 11.13 -3.48 5.69
N GLU A 116 12.40 -3.16 5.50
CA GLU A 116 12.83 -2.15 4.53
C GLU A 116 12.46 -2.57 3.11
N ASP A 117 12.66 -3.83 2.76
CA ASP A 117 12.24 -4.37 1.46
C ASP A 117 10.74 -4.25 1.25
N MET A 118 9.95 -4.54 2.28
CA MET A 118 8.49 -4.41 2.22
C MET A 118 8.06 -2.95 2.05
N PHE A 119 8.66 -2.05 2.82
CA PHE A 119 8.36 -0.61 2.70
C PHE A 119 8.71 -0.08 1.32
N GLU A 120 9.86 -0.46 0.78
CA GLU A 120 10.28 -0.08 -0.57
C GLU A 120 9.29 -0.59 -1.62
N LEU A 121 8.86 -1.84 -1.49
CA LEU A 121 7.85 -2.43 -2.37
C LEU A 121 6.55 -1.62 -2.36
N VAL A 122 6.06 -1.25 -1.18
CA VAL A 122 4.82 -0.48 -1.01
C VAL A 122 4.98 0.93 -1.59
N LEU A 123 6.08 1.62 -1.28
CA LEU A 123 6.33 2.98 -1.77
C LEU A 123 6.52 3.02 -3.29
N ASN A 124 7.21 2.04 -3.87
CA ASN A 124 7.35 1.92 -5.31
C ASN A 124 6.00 1.68 -5.99
N ARG A 125 5.15 0.88 -5.37
CA ARG A 125 3.78 0.65 -5.86
C ARG A 125 2.96 1.95 -5.86
N ILE A 126 3.02 2.72 -4.79
CA ILE A 126 2.33 4.01 -4.68
C ILE A 126 2.79 4.95 -5.76
N GLN A 127 4.10 5.05 -5.98
CA GLN A 127 4.66 5.88 -7.03
C GLN A 127 4.18 5.46 -8.41
N ALA A 128 4.20 4.15 -8.70
CA ALA A 128 3.71 3.61 -9.97
C ALA A 128 2.23 3.92 -10.19
N GLU A 129 1.41 3.83 -9.15
CA GLU A 129 -0.02 4.18 -9.22
C GLU A 129 -0.21 5.64 -9.57
N GLN A 130 0.52 6.54 -8.90
CA GLN A 130 0.41 7.98 -9.12
C GLN A 130 0.88 8.39 -10.52
N GLU A 131 1.92 7.76 -11.04
CA GLU A 131 2.48 8.11 -12.34
C GLU A 131 1.74 7.47 -13.53
N ASN A 132 1.27 6.23 -13.38
CA ASN A 132 0.80 5.45 -14.52
C ASN A 132 -0.68 5.04 -14.43
N LEU A 133 -1.22 4.86 -13.24
CA LEU A 133 -2.57 4.36 -13.06
C LEU A 133 -3.59 5.48 -12.83
N TYR A 134 -3.33 6.39 -11.92
CA TYR A 134 -4.28 7.44 -11.55
C TYR A 134 -4.59 8.40 -12.69
N PRO A 135 -3.63 8.84 -13.52
CA PRO A 135 -3.96 9.68 -14.68
C PRO A 135 -4.91 8.98 -15.65
N MET A 136 -4.73 7.67 -15.83
CA MET A 136 -5.60 6.86 -16.68
C MET A 136 -7.00 6.73 -16.08
N ILE A 137 -7.10 6.51 -14.77
CA ILE A 137 -8.39 6.44 -14.06
C ILE A 137 -9.17 7.74 -14.24
N ARG A 138 -8.53 8.87 -14.07
CA ARG A 138 -9.17 10.20 -14.24
C ARG A 138 -9.72 10.36 -15.65
N LYS A 139 -8.95 9.97 -16.65
CA LYS A 139 -9.36 10.04 -18.05
C LYS A 139 -10.57 9.14 -18.32
N VAL A 140 -10.57 7.92 -17.78
CA VAL A 140 -11.62 6.92 -18.03
C VAL A 140 -12.90 7.23 -17.26
N THR A 141 -12.79 7.67 -16.02
CA THR A 141 -13.94 7.93 -15.14
C THR A 141 -14.50 9.35 -15.31
N GLY A 142 -13.78 10.23 -15.99
CA GLY A 142 -14.17 11.62 -16.09
C GLY A 142 -14.01 12.41 -14.80
N ASP A 143 -13.28 11.86 -13.83
CA ASP A 143 -12.99 12.55 -12.56
C ASP A 143 -12.15 13.81 -12.85
N PRO A 144 -12.67 15.02 -12.57
CA PRO A 144 -11.99 16.23 -12.99
C PRO A 144 -10.66 16.44 -12.27
N GLN A 145 -9.69 16.93 -13.04
CA GLN A 145 -8.42 17.36 -12.48
C GLN A 145 -8.67 18.60 -11.64
N ARG A 146 -8.30 18.55 -10.34
CA ARG A 146 -8.36 19.73 -9.50
C ARG A 146 -7.47 20.80 -10.11
N ALA A 147 -8.00 22.01 -10.23
CA ALA A 147 -7.19 23.16 -10.54
C ALA A 147 -6.17 23.32 -9.41
N VAL A 148 -4.89 23.27 -9.77
CA VAL A 148 -3.83 23.57 -8.83
C VAL A 148 -3.90 25.06 -8.55
N ALA A 149 -4.32 25.38 -7.35
CA ALA A 149 -4.35 26.77 -6.93
C ALA A 149 -2.93 27.27 -6.69
#